data_d0d6a412fc4e8fcb626d0446ead2071c
#
_entry.id   d0d6a412fc4e8fcb626d0446ead2071c
#
_cell.length_a   1.000
_cell.length_b   1.000
_cell.length_c   1.000
_cell.angle_alpha   90.00
_cell.angle_beta   90.00
_cell.angle_gamma   90.00
#
_symmetry.space_group_name_H-M   'P 1'
#
loop_
_entity.id
_entity.type
_entity.pdbx_description
1 polymer ?
#
loop_
_entity_poly.entity_id
_entity_poly.type
_entity_poly.pdbx_seq_one_letter_code
_entity_poly.pdbx_strand_id
1 'polypeptide(L)'
;PFTSGTKGVHKSVVMTHGRILSVATDWVAMTGLSGNDRYLMVNPYFHMFGLKAGILASVAAGATMYPEAVFDVDRALARVAAEGITVLPGAPTIYQAILDHPDRGTHDLSTLRVAVTGAADIPVELIRRVFDELPFSVVVTGYGLTEAGTASATVPGDDAETVATTVGRPRPGFE
;
A
#
# COMPACT_ATOMS: atom_id res chain seq x y z
N PRO A 1 5.23 15.87 -8.90
CA PRO A 1 5.13 15.86 -7.44
C PRO A 1 6.19 16.75 -6.81
N PHE A 2 5.98 17.13 -5.53
CA PHE A 2 6.87 17.98 -4.79
C PHE A 2 7.41 17.25 -3.57
N THR A 3 8.64 17.56 -3.17
CA THR A 3 9.24 17.13 -1.91
C THR A 3 9.40 18.31 -0.96
N SER A 4 9.41 18.04 0.36
CA SER A 4 9.73 19.03 1.36
C SER A 4 11.20 19.43 1.22
N GLY A 5 11.46 20.71 0.91
CA GLY A 5 12.82 21.23 0.87
C GLY A 5 13.35 21.50 2.27
N THR A 6 14.61 21.18 2.53
CA THR A 6 15.30 21.41 3.81
C THR A 6 15.39 22.88 4.24
N LYS A 7 15.04 23.83 3.36
CA LYS A 7 15.03 25.28 3.60
C LYS A 7 13.63 25.91 3.42
N GLY A 8 12.54 25.13 3.59
CA GLY A 8 11.17 25.64 3.51
C GLY A 8 10.62 25.88 2.08
N VAL A 9 11.42 25.68 1.04
CA VAL A 9 10.97 25.80 -0.35
C VAL A 9 10.76 24.40 -0.92
N HIS A 10 9.53 24.13 -1.41
CA HIS A 10 9.21 22.86 -2.06
C HIS A 10 10.05 22.67 -3.34
N LYS A 11 10.62 21.48 -3.50
CA LYS A 11 11.33 21.10 -4.72
C LYS A 11 10.43 20.26 -5.60
N SER A 12 10.34 20.59 -6.88
CA SER A 12 9.63 19.78 -7.85
C SER A 12 10.50 18.62 -8.34
N VAL A 13 9.91 17.44 -8.45
CA VAL A 13 10.57 16.26 -9.02
C VAL A 13 10.10 16.09 -10.45
N VAL A 14 11.07 16.12 -11.40
CA VAL A 14 10.81 15.86 -12.81
C VAL A 14 10.74 14.36 -13.05
N MET A 15 9.64 13.91 -13.63
CA MET A 15 9.41 12.50 -13.95
C MET A 15 9.03 12.35 -15.40
N THR A 16 9.63 11.39 -16.08
CA THR A 16 9.22 11.00 -17.44
C THR A 16 8.06 10.00 -17.38
N HIS A 17 7.23 9.98 -18.42
CA HIS A 17 6.15 8.99 -18.54
C HIS A 17 6.68 7.55 -18.46
N GLY A 18 7.78 7.25 -19.17
CA GLY A 18 8.36 5.91 -19.15
C GLY A 18 8.77 5.47 -17.74
N ARG A 19 9.40 6.36 -16.95
CA ARG A 19 9.81 6.06 -15.58
C ARG A 19 8.62 5.85 -14.64
N ILE A 20 7.59 6.70 -14.75
CA ILE A 20 6.39 6.55 -13.93
C ILE A 20 5.68 5.23 -14.25
N LEU A 21 5.52 4.89 -15.52
CA LEU A 21 4.87 3.65 -15.94
C LEU A 21 5.68 2.43 -15.53
N SER A 22 7.01 2.43 -15.70
CA SER A 22 7.86 1.33 -15.24
C SER A 22 7.67 1.07 -13.74
N VAL A 23 7.71 2.13 -12.90
CA VAL A 23 7.51 1.95 -11.45
C VAL A 23 6.12 1.40 -11.12
N ALA A 24 5.08 1.82 -11.85
CA ALA A 24 3.72 1.32 -11.62
C ALA A 24 3.58 -0.14 -12.04
N THR A 25 4.14 -0.54 -13.18
CA THR A 25 4.09 -1.95 -13.65
C THR A 25 4.94 -2.88 -12.79
N ASP A 26 6.12 -2.44 -12.35
CA ASP A 26 6.94 -3.21 -11.41
C ASP A 26 6.19 -3.41 -10.08
N TRP A 27 5.50 -2.36 -9.61
CA TRP A 27 4.68 -2.45 -8.40
C TRP A 27 3.54 -3.45 -8.53
N VAL A 28 2.86 -3.47 -9.68
CA VAL A 28 1.84 -4.48 -9.99
C VAL A 28 2.41 -5.89 -9.87
N ALA A 29 3.58 -6.14 -10.46
CA ALA A 29 4.25 -7.44 -10.39
C ALA A 29 4.68 -7.81 -8.96
N MET A 30 5.25 -6.84 -8.22
CA MET A 30 5.75 -7.06 -6.85
C MET A 30 4.64 -7.32 -5.83
N THR A 31 3.43 -6.79 -6.05
CA THR A 31 2.29 -6.96 -5.13
C THR A 31 1.30 -8.04 -5.58
N GLY A 32 1.45 -8.56 -6.80
CA GLY A 32 0.49 -9.47 -7.40
C GLY A 32 -0.88 -8.84 -7.64
N LEU A 33 -0.92 -7.51 -7.88
CA LEU A 33 -2.16 -6.79 -8.20
C LEU A 33 -2.69 -7.22 -9.56
N SER A 34 -4.01 -7.35 -9.70
CA SER A 34 -4.68 -7.85 -10.91
C SER A 34 -5.99 -7.12 -11.20
N GLY A 35 -6.57 -7.37 -12.38
CA GLY A 35 -7.87 -6.84 -12.77
C GLY A 35 -9.07 -7.34 -11.94
N ASN A 36 -8.88 -8.37 -11.12
CA ASN A 36 -9.89 -8.85 -10.20
C ASN A 36 -9.89 -8.12 -8.85
N ASP A 37 -8.89 -7.26 -8.63
CA ASP A 37 -8.74 -6.58 -7.35
C ASP A 37 -9.63 -5.34 -7.23
N ARG A 38 -10.09 -5.13 -6.02
CA ARG A 38 -10.92 -4.01 -5.57
C ARG A 38 -10.11 -3.22 -4.54
N TYR A 39 -9.54 -2.12 -4.99
CA TYR A 39 -8.51 -1.37 -4.28
C TYR A 39 -9.09 -0.20 -3.49
N LEU A 40 -9.03 -0.23 -2.17
CA LEU A 40 -9.46 0.90 -1.32
C LEU A 40 -8.38 1.98 -1.30
N MET A 41 -8.72 3.17 -1.82
CA MET A 41 -7.78 4.27 -2.07
C MET A 41 -7.73 5.22 -0.88
N VAL A 42 -7.04 4.84 0.18
CA VAL A 42 -6.93 5.63 1.44
C VAL A 42 -5.70 6.53 1.51
N ASN A 43 -4.71 6.30 0.65
CA ASN A 43 -3.49 7.10 0.65
C ASN A 43 -3.66 8.42 -0.13
N PRO A 44 -3.07 9.53 0.33
CA PRO A 44 -3.15 10.82 -0.36
C PRO A 44 -2.65 10.76 -1.81
N TYR A 45 -3.44 11.24 -2.77
CA TYR A 45 -3.13 11.15 -4.21
C TYR A 45 -1.99 12.07 -4.64
N PHE A 46 -1.65 13.08 -3.85
CA PHE A 46 -0.47 13.91 -4.06
C PHE A 46 0.84 13.26 -3.59
N HIS A 47 0.77 12.19 -2.81
CA HIS A 47 1.93 11.40 -2.39
C HIS A 47 2.15 10.24 -3.36
N MET A 48 3.42 9.82 -3.53
CA MET A 48 3.76 8.76 -4.48
C MET A 48 3.09 7.42 -4.14
N PHE A 49 2.81 7.15 -2.87
CA PHE A 49 2.07 5.96 -2.46
C PHE A 49 0.64 5.96 -3.02
N GLY A 50 -0.09 7.08 -2.93
CA GLY A 50 -1.42 7.19 -3.54
C GLY A 50 -1.39 7.27 -5.06
N LEU A 51 -0.46 8.04 -5.63
CA LEU A 51 -0.39 8.24 -7.08
C LEU A 51 0.13 7.00 -7.82
N LYS A 52 1.36 6.55 -7.51
CA LYS A 52 1.99 5.45 -8.28
C LYS A 52 1.49 4.09 -7.84
N ALA A 53 1.59 3.79 -6.54
CA ALA A 53 1.21 2.48 -6.00
C ALA A 53 -0.32 2.30 -5.91
N GLY A 54 -1.07 3.40 -5.88
CA GLY A 54 -2.54 3.40 -5.92
C GLY A 54 -3.06 3.58 -7.35
N ILE A 55 -3.18 4.83 -7.82
CA ILE A 55 -3.88 5.16 -9.08
C ILE A 55 -3.24 4.47 -10.29
N LEU A 56 -1.94 4.71 -10.54
CA LEU A 56 -1.30 4.21 -11.75
C LEU A 56 -1.15 2.70 -11.75
N ALA A 57 -0.87 2.09 -10.61
CA ALA A 57 -0.82 0.64 -10.48
C ALA A 57 -2.19 0.00 -10.71
N SER A 58 -3.27 0.57 -10.15
CA SER A 58 -4.63 0.08 -10.39
C SER A 58 -5.02 0.17 -11.87
N VAL A 59 -4.70 1.30 -12.55
CA VAL A 59 -4.92 1.43 -13.99
C VAL A 59 -4.12 0.40 -14.78
N ALA A 60 -2.83 0.22 -14.44
CA ALA A 60 -1.96 -0.75 -15.13
C ALA A 60 -2.42 -2.20 -14.93
N ALA A 61 -2.97 -2.54 -13.76
CA ALA A 61 -3.50 -3.86 -13.45
C ALA A 61 -4.94 -4.09 -13.95
N GLY A 62 -5.69 -3.02 -14.29
CA GLY A 62 -7.13 -3.08 -14.55
C GLY A 62 -7.97 -3.25 -13.28
N ALA A 63 -7.43 -2.94 -12.11
CA ALA A 63 -8.13 -3.07 -10.82
C ALA A 63 -9.19 -1.98 -10.64
N THR A 64 -10.26 -2.31 -9.94
CA THR A 64 -11.32 -1.34 -9.60
C THR A 64 -10.88 -0.47 -8.42
N MET A 65 -10.94 0.85 -8.58
CA MET A 65 -10.56 1.81 -7.54
C MET A 65 -11.78 2.27 -6.72
N TYR A 66 -11.64 2.27 -5.40
CA TYR A 66 -12.62 2.75 -4.43
C TYR A 66 -12.03 3.94 -3.66
N PRO A 67 -12.22 5.18 -4.14
CA PRO A 67 -11.60 6.35 -3.53
C PRO A 67 -12.22 6.70 -2.18
N GLU A 68 -11.35 7.08 -1.23
CA GLU A 68 -11.69 7.66 0.06
C GLU A 68 -11.08 9.06 0.17
N ALA A 69 -11.90 10.06 0.49
CA ALA A 69 -11.41 11.43 0.63
C ALA A 69 -10.58 11.62 1.92
N VAL A 70 -11.02 10.96 2.98
CA VAL A 70 -10.38 10.97 4.31
C VAL A 70 -10.56 9.57 4.90
N PHE A 71 -9.48 9.01 5.43
CA PHE A 71 -9.57 7.72 6.12
C PHE A 71 -10.43 7.84 7.39
N ASP A 72 -11.35 6.93 7.51
CA ASP A 72 -12.19 6.71 8.68
C ASP A 72 -12.34 5.21 8.85
N VAL A 73 -12.06 4.69 10.04
CA VAL A 73 -11.96 3.24 10.28
C VAL A 73 -13.32 2.55 10.17
N ASP A 74 -14.37 3.15 10.71
CA ASP A 74 -15.74 2.58 10.64
C ASP A 74 -16.19 2.45 9.19
N ARG A 75 -16.00 3.52 8.42
CA ARG A 75 -16.36 3.54 7.00
C ARG A 75 -15.50 2.57 6.20
N ALA A 76 -14.21 2.45 6.49
CA ALA A 76 -13.33 1.51 5.81
C ALA A 76 -13.77 0.06 6.04
N LEU A 77 -14.08 -0.32 7.29
CA LEU A 77 -14.58 -1.65 7.64
C LEU A 77 -15.93 -1.95 6.95
N ALA A 78 -16.85 -0.99 7.00
CA ALA A 78 -18.15 -1.13 6.32
C ALA A 78 -17.98 -1.28 4.80
N ARG A 79 -17.07 -0.52 4.16
CA ARG A 79 -16.80 -0.62 2.71
C ARG A 79 -16.11 -1.92 2.34
N VAL A 80 -15.21 -2.44 3.16
CA VAL A 80 -14.61 -3.76 2.92
C VAL A 80 -15.71 -4.80 2.78
N ALA A 81 -16.61 -4.85 3.75
CA ALA A 81 -17.71 -5.81 3.75
C ALA A 81 -18.71 -5.59 2.60
N ALA A 82 -19.15 -4.34 2.38
CA ALA A 82 -20.20 -4.03 1.39
C ALA A 82 -19.70 -4.13 -0.05
N GLU A 83 -18.46 -3.71 -0.30
CA GLU A 83 -17.90 -3.60 -1.64
C GLU A 83 -16.97 -4.78 -2.00
N GLY A 84 -16.70 -5.70 -1.08
CA GLY A 84 -15.79 -6.82 -1.30
C GLY A 84 -14.36 -6.35 -1.63
N ILE A 85 -13.85 -5.39 -0.88
CA ILE A 85 -12.49 -4.85 -1.07
C ILE A 85 -11.47 -5.97 -0.89
N THR A 86 -10.50 -6.05 -1.80
CA THR A 86 -9.43 -7.06 -1.76
C THR A 86 -8.07 -6.49 -1.43
N VAL A 87 -7.84 -5.21 -1.68
CA VAL A 87 -6.56 -4.53 -1.45
C VAL A 87 -6.74 -3.33 -0.55
N LEU A 88 -6.07 -3.36 0.58
CA LEU A 88 -6.05 -2.26 1.55
C LEU A 88 -4.61 -1.79 1.76
N PRO A 89 -4.19 -0.69 1.11
CA PRO A 89 -2.90 -0.07 1.39
C PRO A 89 -3.03 0.91 2.54
N GLY A 90 -1.96 1.14 3.28
CA GLY A 90 -1.98 2.20 4.28
C GLY A 90 -0.71 2.33 5.08
N ALA A 91 -0.59 3.46 5.77
CA ALA A 91 0.43 3.64 6.80
C ALA A 91 0.19 2.64 7.96
N PRO A 92 1.21 2.31 8.75
CA PRO A 92 1.06 1.39 9.89
C PRO A 92 -0.09 1.75 10.83
N THR A 93 -0.36 3.04 11.03
CA THR A 93 -1.45 3.53 11.88
C THR A 93 -2.86 3.14 11.39
N ILE A 94 -3.04 2.91 10.09
CA ILE A 94 -4.30 2.43 9.53
C ILE A 94 -4.57 1.00 9.99
N TYR A 95 -3.58 0.13 9.91
CA TYR A 95 -3.70 -1.26 10.37
C TYR A 95 -3.87 -1.33 11.89
N GLN A 96 -3.16 -0.48 12.64
CA GLN A 96 -3.35 -0.38 14.08
C GLN A 96 -4.80 -0.01 14.42
N ALA A 97 -5.36 1.02 13.75
CA ALA A 97 -6.74 1.43 13.98
C ALA A 97 -7.75 0.32 13.66
N ILE A 98 -7.52 -0.47 12.60
CA ILE A 98 -8.37 -1.60 12.24
C ILE A 98 -8.24 -2.73 13.28
N LEU A 99 -7.02 -3.09 13.67
CA LEU A 99 -6.74 -4.17 14.63
C LEU A 99 -7.34 -3.88 16.00
N ASP A 100 -7.28 -2.64 16.43
CA ASP A 100 -7.78 -2.21 17.76
C ASP A 100 -9.26 -1.81 17.75
N HIS A 101 -9.93 -1.86 16.59
CA HIS A 101 -11.33 -1.47 16.48
C HIS A 101 -12.25 -2.46 17.19
N PRO A 102 -13.09 -2.02 18.17
CA PRO A 102 -13.92 -2.92 18.96
C PRO A 102 -14.92 -3.72 18.13
N ASP A 103 -15.47 -3.12 17.08
CA ASP A 103 -16.49 -3.73 16.22
C ASP A 103 -15.90 -4.40 14.98
N ARG A 104 -14.56 -4.56 14.87
CA ARG A 104 -13.92 -5.23 13.73
C ARG A 104 -14.56 -6.58 13.42
N GLY A 105 -14.85 -7.37 14.45
CA GLY A 105 -15.43 -8.70 14.30
C GLY A 105 -16.88 -8.74 13.81
N THR A 106 -17.55 -7.60 13.70
CA THR A 106 -18.91 -7.50 13.18
C THR A 106 -18.95 -7.33 11.65
N HIS A 107 -17.80 -7.03 11.03
CA HIS A 107 -17.67 -6.84 9.60
C HIS A 107 -17.05 -8.05 8.92
N ASP A 108 -17.56 -8.42 7.76
CA ASP A 108 -16.94 -9.46 6.92
C ASP A 108 -15.72 -8.87 6.19
N LEU A 109 -14.55 -9.24 6.64
CA LEU A 109 -13.27 -8.84 6.06
C LEU A 109 -12.63 -9.94 5.19
N SER A 110 -13.32 -11.05 4.97
CA SER A 110 -12.77 -12.25 4.32
C SER A 110 -12.28 -12.03 2.87
N THR A 111 -12.73 -10.96 2.22
CA THR A 111 -12.29 -10.60 0.87
C THR A 111 -10.92 -9.94 0.82
N LEU A 112 -10.40 -9.44 1.94
CA LEU A 112 -9.08 -8.81 2.00
C LEU A 112 -7.98 -9.81 1.64
N ARG A 113 -7.21 -9.49 0.61
CA ARG A 113 -6.15 -10.34 0.06
C ARG A 113 -4.77 -9.72 0.20
N VAL A 114 -4.63 -8.44 -0.11
CA VAL A 114 -3.35 -7.73 -0.14
C VAL A 114 -3.34 -6.57 0.84
N ALA A 115 -2.40 -6.61 1.76
CA ALA A 115 -2.00 -5.47 2.58
C ALA A 115 -0.72 -4.86 2.02
N VAL A 116 -0.67 -3.54 1.92
CA VAL A 116 0.52 -2.80 1.54
C VAL A 116 0.79 -1.73 2.57
N THR A 117 1.92 -1.81 3.26
CA THR A 117 2.32 -0.81 4.24
C THR A 117 3.70 -0.23 3.94
N GLY A 118 4.04 0.89 4.56
CA GLY A 118 5.31 1.58 4.34
C GLY A 118 5.23 3.06 4.65
N ALA A 119 6.23 3.81 4.20
CA ALA A 119 6.36 5.27 4.37
C ALA A 119 6.51 5.75 5.83
N ALA A 120 6.66 4.85 6.79
CA ALA A 120 6.94 5.11 8.20
C ALA A 120 7.64 3.91 8.83
N ASP A 121 8.14 4.08 10.04
CA ASP A 121 8.65 2.95 10.84
C ASP A 121 7.51 1.98 11.15
N ILE A 122 7.75 0.70 10.96
CA ILE A 122 6.75 -0.34 11.12
C ILE A 122 7.17 -1.21 12.30
N PRO A 123 6.41 -1.21 13.41
CA PRO A 123 6.67 -2.14 14.52
C PRO A 123 6.54 -3.59 14.06
N VAL A 124 7.51 -4.43 14.39
CA VAL A 124 7.51 -5.87 14.04
C VAL A 124 6.23 -6.53 14.53
N GLU A 125 5.81 -6.20 15.75
CA GLU A 125 4.60 -6.75 16.34
C GLU A 125 3.33 -6.39 15.57
N LEU A 126 3.27 -5.20 14.98
CA LEU A 126 2.13 -4.81 14.14
C LEU A 126 2.03 -5.71 12.90
N ILE A 127 3.15 -6.02 12.26
CA ILE A 127 3.14 -6.91 11.08
C ILE A 127 2.71 -8.32 11.48
N ARG A 128 3.19 -8.85 12.61
CA ARG A 128 2.73 -10.14 13.13
C ARG A 128 1.23 -10.14 13.35
N ARG A 129 0.68 -9.13 14.01
CA ARG A 129 -0.76 -8.99 14.20
C ARG A 129 -1.54 -8.91 12.89
N VAL A 130 -1.00 -8.20 11.89
CA VAL A 130 -1.64 -8.13 10.55
C VAL A 130 -1.73 -9.52 9.90
N PHE A 131 -0.67 -10.35 10.02
CA PHE A 131 -0.68 -11.72 9.51
C PHE A 131 -1.61 -12.63 10.30
N ASP A 132 -1.65 -12.52 11.62
CA ASP A 132 -2.36 -13.44 12.50
C ASP A 132 -3.85 -13.12 12.64
N GLU A 133 -4.21 -11.83 12.62
CA GLU A 133 -5.55 -11.37 12.98
C GLU A 133 -6.38 -10.86 11.78
N LEU A 134 -5.76 -10.62 10.62
CA LEU A 134 -6.44 -10.17 9.41
C LEU A 134 -6.28 -11.18 8.27
N PRO A 135 -7.26 -11.30 7.35
CA PRO A 135 -7.29 -12.37 6.36
C PRO A 135 -6.36 -12.14 5.15
N PHE A 136 -5.34 -11.32 5.27
CA PHE A 136 -4.43 -11.05 4.17
C PHE A 136 -3.56 -12.27 3.83
N SER A 137 -3.64 -12.73 2.58
CA SER A 137 -2.72 -13.74 2.06
C SER A 137 -1.40 -13.17 1.55
N VAL A 138 -1.36 -11.85 1.35
CA VAL A 138 -0.18 -11.11 0.91
C VAL A 138 -0.03 -9.85 1.76
N VAL A 139 1.09 -9.73 2.45
CA VAL A 139 1.46 -8.50 3.18
C VAL A 139 2.79 -8.03 2.61
N VAL A 140 2.81 -6.81 2.08
CA VAL A 140 3.98 -6.21 1.43
C VAL A 140 4.35 -4.91 2.12
N THR A 141 5.64 -4.76 2.39
CA THR A 141 6.22 -3.47 2.77
C THR A 141 7.14 -2.98 1.67
N GLY A 142 7.29 -1.66 1.54
CA GLY A 142 8.15 -1.08 0.53
C GLY A 142 8.84 0.18 1.01
N TYR A 143 10.07 0.34 0.53
CA TYR A 143 10.86 1.55 0.67
C TYR A 143 10.93 2.30 -0.66
N GLY A 144 10.76 3.60 -0.60
CA GLY A 144 10.81 4.42 -1.80
C GLY A 144 10.99 5.91 -1.51
N LEU A 145 11.31 6.64 -2.57
CA LEU A 145 11.50 8.09 -2.56
C LEU A 145 10.63 8.72 -3.64
N THR A 146 10.27 9.98 -3.46
CA THR A 146 9.52 10.70 -4.49
C THR A 146 10.28 10.71 -5.82
N GLU A 147 11.60 10.85 -5.76
CA GLU A 147 12.51 10.93 -6.91
C GLU A 147 12.70 9.58 -7.63
N ALA A 148 12.65 8.47 -6.89
CA ALA A 148 12.92 7.13 -7.41
C ALA A 148 11.66 6.27 -7.59
N GLY A 149 10.60 6.57 -6.87
CA GLY A 149 9.47 5.68 -6.67
C GLY A 149 9.82 4.57 -5.68
N THR A 150 9.26 3.39 -5.85
CA THR A 150 9.63 2.20 -5.07
C THR A 150 11.04 1.77 -5.45
N ALA A 151 11.94 1.73 -4.48
CA ALA A 151 13.31 1.25 -4.64
C ALA A 151 13.43 -0.23 -4.30
N SER A 152 12.80 -0.64 -3.20
CA SER A 152 12.72 -2.04 -2.78
C SER A 152 11.35 -2.36 -2.18
N ALA A 153 10.97 -3.62 -2.19
CA ALA A 153 9.79 -4.13 -1.50
C ALA A 153 9.96 -5.61 -1.16
N THR A 154 9.23 -6.06 -0.15
CA THR A 154 8.95 -7.48 0.05
C THR A 154 7.96 -7.94 -1.03
N VAL A 155 7.83 -9.23 -1.21
CA VAL A 155 7.01 -9.83 -2.28
C VAL A 155 6.02 -10.84 -1.71
N PRO A 156 4.98 -11.22 -2.45
CA PRO A 156 4.08 -12.28 -2.05
C PRO A 156 4.84 -13.57 -1.68
N GLY A 157 4.52 -14.15 -0.53
CA GLY A 157 5.18 -15.33 -0.01
C GLY A 157 6.35 -15.09 0.93
N ASP A 158 6.78 -13.84 1.13
CA ASP A 158 7.69 -13.50 2.22
C ASP A 158 6.98 -13.68 3.57
N ASP A 159 7.69 -14.22 4.56
CA ASP A 159 7.16 -14.45 5.90
C ASP A 159 7.06 -13.16 6.72
N ALA A 160 6.34 -13.25 7.84
CA ALA A 160 6.11 -12.10 8.73
C ALA A 160 7.41 -11.47 9.23
N GLU A 161 8.44 -12.28 9.51
CA GLU A 161 9.74 -11.77 9.98
C GLU A 161 10.46 -10.98 8.88
N THR A 162 10.50 -11.49 7.66
CA THR A 162 11.07 -10.80 6.49
C THR A 162 10.36 -9.48 6.22
N VAL A 163 9.01 -9.49 6.24
CA VAL A 163 8.19 -8.28 6.02
C VAL A 163 8.40 -7.25 7.13
N ALA A 164 8.55 -7.70 8.38
CA ALA A 164 8.66 -6.82 9.54
C ALA A 164 10.06 -6.21 9.73
N THR A 165 11.11 -6.95 9.34
CA THR A 165 12.51 -6.57 9.68
C THR A 165 13.31 -6.08 8.50
N THR A 166 12.78 -6.15 7.27
CA THR A 166 13.51 -5.74 6.06
C THR A 166 12.68 -4.80 5.19
N VAL A 167 13.35 -4.13 4.25
CA VAL A 167 12.71 -3.36 3.18
C VAL A 167 12.54 -4.19 1.89
N GLY A 168 12.74 -5.50 1.99
CA GLY A 168 12.60 -6.44 0.89
C GLY A 168 13.75 -6.40 -0.12
N ARG A 169 13.44 -6.77 -1.35
CA ARG A 169 14.39 -6.90 -2.46
C ARG A 169 14.40 -5.64 -3.33
N PRO A 170 15.53 -5.30 -3.97
CA PRO A 170 15.59 -4.23 -4.95
C PRO A 170 14.54 -4.44 -6.06
N ARG A 171 13.94 -3.36 -6.50
CA ARG A 171 13.13 -3.36 -7.71
C ARG A 171 14.01 -3.73 -8.93
N PRO A 172 13.49 -4.44 -9.96
CA PRO A 172 14.24 -4.71 -11.18
C PRO A 172 14.89 -3.44 -11.76
N GLY A 173 16.19 -3.52 -12.07
CA GLY A 173 16.97 -2.40 -12.59
C GLY A 173 17.49 -1.39 -11.54
N PHE A 174 17.37 -1.70 -10.25
CA PHE A 174 18.09 -1.04 -9.15
C PHE A 174 19.30 -1.88 -8.75
N GLU A 175 20.45 -1.23 -8.69
CA GLU A 175 21.73 -1.79 -8.20
C GLU A 175 22.07 -1.19 -6.83
#